data_b49d7a725d8209ba3eeb30d6974d081a
#
_entry.id   b49d7a725d8209ba3eeb30d6974d081a
#
_cell.length_a   1.000
_cell.length_b   1.000
_cell.length_c   1.000
_cell.angle_alpha   90.00
_cell.angle_beta   90.00
_cell.angle_gamma   90.00
#
_symmetry.space_group_name_H-M   'P 1'
#
loop_
_entity.id
_entity.type
_entity.pdbx_description
1 polymer ?
#
loop_
_entity_poly.entity_id
_entity_poly.type
_entity_poly.pdbx_seq_one_letter_code
_entity_poly.pdbx_strand_id
1 'polypeptide(L)'
;MTPVATPFFFYLLAALTIGGGLLVITGRNAVHSALALIVTLLAVAGLYLMLYAPFVAAVQIMLYAGGIMLLFLFVIMQVHTERASRDRRFNRMWPLGLAASSGLLALLVSAFAKGRALFPDRMLRLPESSNTQQIATLLYGEAGKMGSYTFTFEIASLLLLVAIIGAVIMTRRKV
;
A
#
# COMPACT_ATOMS: atom_id res chain seq x y z
N MET A 1 -22.54 0.10 14.63
CA MET A 1 -22.47 1.02 13.46
C MET A 1 -23.69 0.78 12.59
N THR A 2 -24.37 1.82 12.15
CA THR A 2 -25.60 1.69 11.35
C THR A 2 -25.27 1.06 9.98
N PRO A 3 -26.08 0.12 9.47
CA PRO A 3 -25.78 -0.62 8.23
C PRO A 3 -25.67 0.27 6.97
N VAL A 4 -26.11 1.52 7.06
CA VAL A 4 -26.06 2.49 5.93
C VAL A 4 -24.75 3.27 5.89
N ALA A 5 -24.09 3.49 7.02
CA ALA A 5 -22.84 4.26 7.06
C ALA A 5 -21.65 3.49 6.47
N THR A 6 -21.62 2.18 6.64
CA THR A 6 -20.53 1.33 6.17
C THR A 6 -20.36 1.32 4.64
N PRO A 7 -21.42 1.12 3.81
CA PRO A 7 -21.26 1.16 2.36
C PRO A 7 -20.93 2.57 1.85
N PHE A 8 -21.46 3.63 2.47
CA PHE A 8 -21.14 5.01 2.08
C PHE A 8 -19.63 5.32 2.23
N PHE A 9 -19.06 5.02 3.40
CA PHE A 9 -17.63 5.22 3.64
C PHE A 9 -16.77 4.34 2.73
N PHE A 10 -17.20 3.13 2.44
CA PHE A 10 -16.51 2.26 1.50
C PHE A 10 -16.43 2.89 0.10
N TYR A 11 -17.56 3.32 -0.47
CA TYR A 11 -17.56 3.92 -1.79
C TYR A 11 -16.79 5.24 -1.84
N LEU A 12 -16.85 6.04 -0.78
CA LEU A 12 -16.08 7.28 -0.66
C LEU A 12 -14.57 7.00 -0.69
N LEU A 13 -14.08 6.08 0.14
CA LEU A 13 -12.67 5.71 0.20
C LEU A 13 -12.21 5.03 -1.09
N ALA A 14 -13.04 4.17 -1.68
CA ALA A 14 -12.76 3.54 -2.97
C ALA A 14 -12.64 4.57 -4.10
N ALA A 15 -13.55 5.55 -4.15
CA ALA A 15 -13.51 6.64 -5.11
C ALA A 15 -12.26 7.52 -4.94
N LEU A 16 -11.87 7.84 -3.68
CA LEU A 16 -10.64 8.56 -3.38
C LEU A 16 -9.40 7.77 -3.81
N THR A 17 -9.38 6.46 -3.58
CA THR A 17 -8.27 5.59 -3.97
C THR A 17 -8.11 5.52 -5.50
N ILE A 18 -9.20 5.30 -6.22
CA ILE A 18 -9.18 5.21 -7.69
C ILE A 18 -8.90 6.59 -8.30
N GLY A 19 -9.58 7.62 -7.85
CA GLY A 19 -9.39 8.99 -8.33
C GLY A 19 -7.98 9.51 -8.05
N GLY A 20 -7.46 9.29 -6.85
CA GLY A 20 -6.09 9.63 -6.49
C GLY A 20 -5.07 8.88 -7.34
N GLY A 21 -5.25 7.57 -7.55
CA GLY A 21 -4.39 6.77 -8.43
C GLY A 21 -4.38 7.26 -9.89
N LEU A 22 -5.54 7.67 -10.41
CA LEU A 22 -5.62 8.29 -11.73
C LEU A 22 -4.90 9.64 -11.78
N LEU A 23 -5.03 10.46 -10.75
CA LEU A 23 -4.31 11.75 -10.65
C LEU A 23 -2.79 11.55 -10.59
N VAL A 24 -2.30 10.50 -9.93
CA VAL A 24 -0.87 10.15 -9.91
C VAL A 24 -0.34 9.90 -11.31
N ILE A 25 -1.07 9.14 -12.13
CA ILE A 25 -0.64 8.74 -13.48
C ILE A 25 -0.79 9.90 -14.48
N THR A 26 -1.85 10.69 -14.36
CA THR A 26 -2.15 11.79 -15.29
C THR A 26 -1.45 13.08 -14.92
N GLY A 27 -0.98 13.22 -13.69
CA GLY A 27 -0.31 14.41 -13.17
C GLY A 27 0.91 14.81 -14.01
N ARG A 28 0.98 16.10 -14.38
CA ARG A 28 2.13 16.68 -15.12
C ARG A 28 3.26 17.08 -14.20
N ASN A 29 2.92 17.44 -12.99
CA ASN A 29 3.86 17.91 -11.97
C ASN A 29 4.16 16.75 -11.01
N ALA A 30 5.43 16.38 -10.90
CA ALA A 30 5.87 15.27 -10.05
C ALA A 30 5.48 15.47 -8.57
N VAL A 31 5.54 16.72 -8.06
CA VAL A 31 5.16 17.04 -6.67
C VAL A 31 3.66 16.84 -6.45
N HIS A 32 2.82 17.31 -7.39
CA HIS A 32 1.36 17.10 -7.31
C HIS A 32 0.99 15.62 -7.40
N SER A 33 1.68 14.86 -8.25
CA SER A 33 1.49 13.40 -8.34
C SER A 33 1.88 12.70 -7.03
N ALA A 34 2.98 13.11 -6.42
CA ALA A 34 3.40 12.56 -5.13
C ALA A 34 2.40 12.89 -3.99
N LEU A 35 1.86 14.12 -3.95
CA LEU A 35 0.81 14.48 -3.00
C LEU A 35 -0.47 13.68 -3.23
N ALA A 36 -0.89 13.50 -4.49
CA ALA A 36 -2.04 12.66 -4.83
C ALA A 36 -1.82 11.20 -4.37
N LEU A 37 -0.59 10.69 -4.48
CA LEU A 37 -0.25 9.34 -4.00
C LEU A 37 -0.36 9.22 -2.48
N ILE A 38 0.07 10.24 -1.71
CA ILE A 38 -0.13 10.26 -0.25
C ILE A 38 -1.61 10.17 0.10
N VAL A 39 -2.46 10.96 -0.55
CA VAL A 39 -3.92 10.90 -0.32
C VAL A 39 -4.49 9.52 -0.66
N THR A 40 -4.03 8.91 -1.76
CA THR A 40 -4.40 7.55 -2.15
C THR A 40 -4.02 6.53 -1.08
N LEU A 41 -2.79 6.61 -0.54
CA LEU A 41 -2.31 5.69 0.50
C LEU A 41 -3.09 5.85 1.82
N LEU A 42 -3.48 7.08 2.18
CA LEU A 42 -4.34 7.34 3.34
C LEU A 42 -5.75 6.78 3.14
N ALA A 43 -6.31 6.90 1.94
CA ALA A 43 -7.60 6.29 1.60
C ALA A 43 -7.55 4.76 1.69
N VAL A 44 -6.46 4.14 1.21
CA VAL A 44 -6.21 2.69 1.36
C VAL A 44 -6.13 2.28 2.83
N ALA A 45 -5.46 3.08 3.67
CA ALA A 45 -5.44 2.81 5.12
C ALA A 45 -6.85 2.83 5.73
N GLY A 46 -7.72 3.74 5.28
CA GLY A 46 -9.13 3.77 5.65
C GLY A 46 -9.88 2.49 5.23
N LEU A 47 -9.60 1.96 4.04
CA LEU A 47 -10.16 0.67 3.60
C LEU A 47 -9.68 -0.49 4.47
N TYR A 48 -8.42 -0.51 4.92
CA TYR A 48 -7.94 -1.52 5.87
C TYR A 48 -8.66 -1.45 7.22
N LEU A 49 -9.00 -0.26 7.72
CA LEU A 49 -9.82 -0.14 8.94
C LEU A 49 -11.21 -0.75 8.74
N MET A 50 -11.81 -0.57 7.56
CA MET A 50 -13.10 -1.19 7.25
C MET A 50 -13.03 -2.72 7.11
N LEU A 51 -11.85 -3.25 6.78
CA LEU A 51 -11.58 -4.69 6.71
C LEU A 51 -11.20 -5.31 8.08
N TYR A 52 -11.39 -4.58 9.19
CA TYR A 52 -11.00 -5.00 10.53
C TYR A 52 -9.50 -5.33 10.68
N ALA A 53 -8.65 -4.65 9.91
CA ALA A 53 -7.20 -4.80 9.93
C ALA A 53 -6.50 -3.53 10.47
N PRO A 54 -6.71 -3.12 11.73
CA PRO A 54 -6.19 -1.85 12.26
C PRO A 54 -4.66 -1.82 12.31
N PHE A 55 -4.00 -2.95 12.54
CA PHE A 55 -2.54 -3.01 12.51
C PHE A 55 -1.99 -2.67 11.11
N VAL A 56 -2.56 -3.26 10.06
CA VAL A 56 -2.14 -2.98 8.68
C VAL A 56 -2.42 -1.53 8.31
N ALA A 57 -3.56 -0.97 8.73
CA ALA A 57 -3.87 0.43 8.53
C ALA A 57 -2.85 1.37 9.20
N ALA A 58 -2.44 1.07 10.44
CA ALA A 58 -1.43 1.84 11.14
C ALA A 58 -0.07 1.79 10.41
N VAL A 59 0.36 0.59 9.99
CA VAL A 59 1.60 0.40 9.21
C VAL A 59 1.52 1.15 7.88
N GLN A 60 0.39 1.13 7.19
CA GLN A 60 0.17 1.88 5.95
C GLN A 60 0.39 3.37 6.14
N ILE A 61 -0.14 3.95 7.20
CA ILE A 61 0.02 5.38 7.49
C ILE A 61 1.47 5.69 7.91
N MET A 62 2.02 4.93 8.87
CA MET A 62 3.32 5.24 9.46
C MET A 62 4.47 5.02 8.48
N LEU A 63 4.49 3.89 7.77
CA LEU A 63 5.60 3.54 6.89
C LEU A 63 5.37 4.06 5.46
N TYR A 64 4.22 3.78 4.83
CA TYR A 64 4.02 4.13 3.43
C TYR A 64 3.71 5.62 3.25
N ALA A 65 2.70 6.15 3.91
CA ALA A 65 2.36 7.56 3.75
C ALA A 65 3.33 8.48 4.53
N GLY A 66 3.80 8.06 5.70
CA GLY A 66 4.71 8.83 6.55
C GLY A 66 6.18 8.71 6.12
N GLY A 67 6.79 7.53 6.24
CA GLY A 67 8.22 7.34 6.01
C GLY A 67 8.61 7.39 4.54
N ILE A 68 8.09 6.43 3.75
CA ILE A 68 8.55 6.21 2.37
C ILE A 68 8.13 7.36 1.45
N MET A 69 6.85 7.77 1.52
CA MET A 69 6.36 8.81 0.61
C MET A 69 6.89 10.20 0.91
N LEU A 70 7.08 10.55 2.19
CA LEU A 70 7.71 11.83 2.54
C LEU A 70 9.18 11.87 2.08
N LEU A 71 9.91 10.76 2.23
CA LEU A 71 11.28 10.68 1.71
C LEU A 71 11.30 10.82 0.18
N PHE A 72 10.39 10.15 -0.51
CA PHE A 72 10.26 10.20 -1.97
C PHE A 72 9.89 11.62 -2.46
N LEU A 73 8.94 12.27 -1.78
CA LEU A 73 8.58 13.67 -2.05
C LEU A 73 9.79 14.60 -1.90
N PHE A 74 10.57 14.43 -0.84
CA PHE A 74 11.76 15.22 -0.60
C PHE A 74 12.82 15.03 -1.71
N VAL A 75 13.04 13.80 -2.14
CA VAL A 75 13.95 13.48 -3.25
C VAL A 75 13.48 14.12 -4.56
N ILE A 76 12.18 14.05 -4.88
CA ILE A 76 11.62 14.67 -6.09
C ILE A 76 11.81 16.19 -6.07
N MET A 77 11.66 16.82 -4.90
CA MET A 77 11.86 18.27 -4.78
C MET A 77 13.34 18.69 -4.94
N GLN A 78 14.28 17.81 -4.61
CA GLN A 78 15.71 18.08 -4.77
C GLN A 78 16.21 17.83 -6.20
N VAL A 79 15.59 16.93 -6.93
CA VAL A 79 15.98 16.60 -8.32
C VAL A 79 15.35 17.61 -9.27
N HIS A 80 16.19 18.42 -9.94
CA HIS A 80 15.75 19.34 -10.98
C HIS A 80 15.30 18.56 -12.23
N THR A 81 13.99 18.36 -12.37
CA THR A 81 13.37 17.60 -13.47
C THR A 81 13.02 18.44 -14.69
N GLU A 82 13.61 19.63 -14.86
CA GLU A 82 13.26 20.55 -15.96
C GLU A 82 13.41 19.96 -17.38
N ARG A 83 14.19 18.89 -17.55
CA ARG A 83 14.44 18.28 -18.88
C ARG A 83 13.46 17.19 -19.29
N ALA A 84 12.66 16.64 -18.37
CA ALA A 84 11.77 15.51 -18.67
C ALA A 84 10.43 15.88 -19.35
N SER A 85 10.11 17.16 -19.46
CA SER A 85 8.79 17.60 -19.96
C SER A 85 8.64 17.63 -21.50
N ARG A 86 9.67 17.32 -22.26
CA ARG A 86 9.66 17.44 -23.72
C ARG A 86 9.49 16.12 -24.49
N ASP A 87 9.56 14.97 -23.82
CA ASP A 87 9.41 13.70 -24.50
C ASP A 87 7.93 13.31 -24.66
N ARG A 88 7.63 12.70 -25.81
CA ARG A 88 6.28 12.26 -26.18
C ARG A 88 5.71 11.36 -25.08
N ARG A 89 4.57 11.78 -24.50
CA ARG A 89 3.86 11.07 -23.44
C ARG A 89 3.42 9.65 -23.81
N PHE A 90 3.32 9.34 -25.09
CA PHE A 90 2.94 8.02 -25.58
C PHE A 90 4.07 7.43 -26.41
N ASN A 91 4.71 6.43 -25.85
CA ASN A 91 5.62 5.59 -26.59
C ASN A 91 4.81 4.74 -27.60
N ARG A 92 5.43 4.32 -28.72
CA ARG A 92 4.82 3.47 -29.76
C ARG A 92 4.20 2.17 -29.18
N MET A 93 4.60 1.76 -27.96
CA MET A 93 4.10 0.56 -27.29
C MET A 93 2.89 0.77 -26.37
N TRP A 94 2.29 1.97 -26.30
CA TRP A 94 1.13 2.23 -25.44
C TRP A 94 -0.06 1.28 -25.67
N PRO A 95 -0.38 0.84 -26.93
CA PRO A 95 -1.51 -0.07 -27.14
C PRO A 95 -1.24 -1.45 -26.54
N LEU A 96 0.02 -1.89 -26.51
CA LEU A 96 0.42 -3.16 -25.90
C LEU A 96 0.24 -3.12 -24.37
N GLY A 97 0.57 -2.00 -23.73
CA GLY A 97 0.29 -1.77 -22.31
C GLY A 97 -1.21 -1.76 -22.01
N LEU A 98 -2.01 -1.15 -22.87
CA LEU A 98 -3.46 -1.11 -22.72
C LEU A 98 -4.09 -2.52 -22.91
N ALA A 99 -3.61 -3.30 -23.87
CA ALA A 99 -4.04 -4.69 -24.08
C ALA A 99 -3.66 -5.58 -22.88
N ALA A 100 -2.45 -5.44 -22.35
CA ALA A 100 -1.99 -6.20 -21.19
C ALA A 100 -2.79 -5.85 -19.92
N SER A 101 -3.05 -4.56 -19.68
CA SER A 101 -3.83 -4.12 -18.51
C SER A 101 -5.30 -4.53 -18.59
N SER A 102 -5.91 -4.46 -19.78
CA SER A 102 -7.29 -4.93 -19.97
C SER A 102 -7.40 -6.45 -19.81
N GLY A 103 -6.42 -7.22 -20.30
CA GLY A 103 -6.33 -8.66 -20.08
C GLY A 103 -6.22 -9.03 -18.59
N LEU A 104 -5.37 -8.32 -17.86
CA LEU A 104 -5.24 -8.50 -16.41
C LEU A 104 -6.54 -8.16 -15.67
N LEU A 105 -7.19 -7.05 -16.04
CA LEU A 105 -8.48 -6.66 -15.48
C LEU A 105 -9.56 -7.74 -15.74
N ALA A 106 -9.65 -8.27 -16.95
CA ALA A 106 -10.59 -9.32 -17.28
C ALA A 106 -10.33 -10.60 -16.48
N LEU A 107 -9.06 -10.97 -16.29
CA LEU A 107 -8.67 -12.10 -15.43
C LEU A 107 -9.10 -11.88 -13.98
N LEU A 108 -8.85 -10.70 -13.41
CA LEU A 108 -9.26 -10.36 -12.05
C LEU A 108 -10.78 -10.42 -11.89
N VAL A 109 -11.53 -9.79 -12.81
CA VAL A 109 -13.00 -9.80 -12.77
C VAL A 109 -13.54 -11.23 -12.87
N SER A 110 -12.98 -12.07 -13.76
CA SER A 110 -13.39 -13.47 -13.89
C SER A 110 -13.06 -14.29 -12.64
N ALA A 111 -11.91 -14.06 -12.02
CA ALA A 111 -11.50 -14.71 -10.77
C ALA A 111 -12.45 -14.35 -9.62
N PHE A 112 -12.82 -13.07 -9.49
CA PHE A 112 -13.79 -12.63 -8.47
C PHE A 112 -15.19 -13.18 -8.73
N ALA A 113 -15.66 -13.23 -9.99
CA ALA A 113 -16.95 -13.79 -10.33
C ALA A 113 -17.03 -15.28 -10.00
N LYS A 114 -15.99 -16.05 -10.35
CA LYS A 114 -15.89 -17.48 -10.00
C LYS A 114 -15.69 -17.68 -8.49
N GLY A 115 -14.88 -16.86 -7.83
CA GLY A 115 -14.66 -16.92 -6.38
C GLY A 115 -15.95 -16.75 -5.60
N ARG A 116 -16.82 -15.83 -6.00
CA ARG A 116 -18.16 -15.68 -5.40
C ARG A 116 -19.03 -16.92 -5.51
N ALA A 117 -18.95 -17.63 -6.63
CA ALA A 117 -19.68 -18.88 -6.85
C ALA A 117 -19.13 -20.05 -6.00
N LEU A 118 -17.82 -20.04 -5.72
CA LEU A 118 -17.17 -21.10 -4.93
C LEU A 118 -17.33 -20.88 -3.41
N PHE A 119 -17.58 -19.65 -2.95
CA PHE A 119 -17.70 -19.30 -1.54
C PHE A 119 -19.01 -18.52 -1.26
N PRO A 120 -20.21 -19.09 -1.56
CA PRO A 120 -21.46 -18.34 -1.55
C PRO A 120 -21.87 -17.82 -0.17
N ASP A 121 -21.46 -18.45 0.94
CA ASP A 121 -21.98 -18.13 2.27
C ASP A 121 -20.95 -18.20 3.41
N ARG A 122 -19.68 -18.09 3.15
CA ARG A 122 -18.75 -17.83 4.24
C ARG A 122 -18.91 -16.38 4.67
N MET A 123 -19.95 -16.15 5.45
CA MET A 123 -20.01 -14.99 6.30
C MET A 123 -18.64 -14.85 6.97
N LEU A 124 -17.95 -13.75 6.69
CA LEU A 124 -16.78 -13.35 7.45
C LEU A 124 -17.18 -13.35 8.91
N ARG A 125 -16.88 -14.43 9.63
CA ARG A 125 -16.94 -14.40 11.08
C ARG A 125 -15.96 -13.32 11.46
N LEU A 126 -16.48 -12.25 12.03
CA LEU A 126 -15.64 -11.21 12.60
C LEU A 126 -14.69 -11.90 13.58
N PRO A 127 -13.37 -11.72 13.46
CA PRO A 127 -12.45 -12.37 14.36
C PRO A 127 -12.78 -11.93 15.79
N GLU A 128 -12.88 -12.87 16.72
CA GLU A 128 -13.16 -12.62 18.14
C GLU A 128 -12.06 -11.77 18.79
N SER A 129 -10.84 -11.84 18.23
CA SER A 129 -9.69 -11.05 18.67
C SER A 129 -9.28 -10.01 17.63
N SER A 130 -8.78 -8.88 18.10
CA SER A 130 -8.23 -7.83 17.21
C SER A 130 -7.12 -8.41 16.32
N ASN A 131 -7.09 -8.03 15.05
CA ASN A 131 -6.00 -8.36 14.11
C ASN A 131 -4.61 -8.05 14.73
N THR A 132 -4.49 -6.96 15.47
CA THR A 132 -3.26 -6.58 16.18
C THR A 132 -2.84 -7.63 17.21
N GLN A 133 -3.79 -8.15 17.99
CA GLN A 133 -3.53 -9.17 19.01
C GLN A 133 -3.10 -10.49 18.37
N GLN A 134 -3.76 -10.90 17.29
CA GLN A 134 -3.39 -12.12 16.54
C GLN A 134 -1.95 -12.02 15.99
N ILE A 135 -1.58 -10.89 15.41
CA ILE A 135 -0.21 -10.67 14.92
C ILE A 135 0.78 -10.67 16.07
N ALA A 136 0.46 -10.03 17.20
CA ALA A 136 1.33 -10.01 18.38
C ALA A 136 1.57 -11.42 18.93
N THR A 137 0.56 -12.25 19.05
CA THR A 137 0.72 -13.63 19.53
C THR A 137 1.51 -14.50 18.57
N LEU A 138 1.39 -14.30 17.27
CA LEU A 138 2.16 -15.01 16.26
C LEU A 138 3.64 -14.60 16.25
N LEU A 139 3.95 -13.32 16.50
CA LEU A 139 5.32 -12.80 16.50
C LEU A 139 6.04 -13.05 17.83
N TYR A 140 5.38 -12.78 18.95
CA TYR A 140 6.01 -12.81 20.27
C TYR A 140 5.65 -14.07 21.07
N GLY A 141 4.59 -14.78 20.71
CA GLY A 141 4.07 -15.93 21.43
C GLY A 141 3.10 -15.54 22.56
N GLU A 142 2.60 -16.56 23.24
CA GLU A 142 1.85 -16.44 24.49
C GLU A 142 2.78 -16.70 25.68
N ALA A 143 2.35 -16.33 26.87
CA ALA A 143 3.10 -16.55 28.10
C ALA A 143 3.58 -18.01 28.22
N GLY A 144 4.89 -18.21 28.11
CA GLY A 144 5.54 -19.54 28.20
C GLY A 144 5.64 -20.34 26.90
N LYS A 145 5.19 -19.79 25.77
CA LYS A 145 5.32 -20.41 24.43
C LYS A 145 5.89 -19.40 23.43
N MET A 146 6.92 -19.83 22.71
CA MET A 146 7.50 -19.03 21.62
C MET A 146 6.51 -18.89 20.46
N GLY A 147 6.37 -17.70 19.87
CA GLY A 147 5.53 -17.47 18.70
C GLY A 147 6.05 -18.22 17.48
N SER A 148 5.16 -18.62 16.59
CA SER A 148 5.53 -19.35 15.37
C SER A 148 6.46 -18.58 14.43
N TYR A 149 6.42 -17.25 14.48
CA TYR A 149 7.22 -16.36 13.61
C TYR A 149 8.27 -15.54 14.37
N THR A 150 8.58 -15.86 15.63
CA THR A 150 9.57 -15.12 16.44
C THR A 150 10.94 -15.10 15.76
N PHE A 151 11.41 -16.24 15.25
CA PHE A 151 12.68 -16.33 14.53
C PHE A 151 12.69 -15.47 13.25
N THR A 152 11.59 -15.50 12.49
CA THR A 152 11.47 -14.67 11.27
C THR A 152 11.51 -13.19 11.60
N PHE A 153 10.89 -12.78 12.72
CA PHE A 153 10.92 -11.41 13.21
C PHE A 153 12.33 -10.98 13.65
N GLU A 154 13.08 -11.86 14.28
CA GLU A 154 14.48 -11.62 14.63
C GLU A 154 15.35 -11.42 13.40
N ILE A 155 15.22 -12.26 12.37
CA ILE A 155 15.92 -12.09 11.08
C ILE A 155 15.55 -10.76 10.43
N ALA A 156 14.29 -10.37 10.47
CA ALA A 156 13.84 -9.08 9.92
C ALA A 156 14.48 -7.89 10.64
N SER A 157 14.71 -7.99 11.97
CA SER A 157 15.39 -6.95 12.73
C SER A 157 16.87 -6.79 12.34
N LEU A 158 17.56 -7.89 12.05
CA LEU A 158 18.93 -7.87 11.54
C LEU A 158 18.99 -7.25 10.14
N LEU A 159 18.02 -7.57 9.27
CA LEU A 159 17.91 -6.97 7.93
C LEU A 159 17.71 -5.45 8.02
N LEU A 160 16.88 -4.99 8.95
CA LEU A 160 16.67 -3.56 9.21
C LEU A 160 17.98 -2.88 9.67
N LEU A 161 18.74 -3.52 10.57
CA LEU A 161 20.04 -3.02 11.01
C LEU A 161 21.00 -2.85 9.84
N VAL A 162 21.12 -3.88 8.99
CA VAL A 162 21.99 -3.84 7.80
C VAL A 162 21.56 -2.73 6.83
N ALA A 163 20.24 -2.54 6.64
CA ALA A 163 19.71 -1.49 5.79
C ALA A 163 20.08 -0.08 6.32
N ILE A 164 19.98 0.14 7.63
CA ILE A 164 20.36 1.42 8.25
C ILE A 164 21.87 1.68 8.09
N ILE A 165 22.70 0.67 8.38
CA ILE A 165 24.16 0.78 8.21
C ILE A 165 24.52 1.07 6.75
N GLY A 166 23.90 0.35 5.81
CA GLY A 166 24.08 0.55 4.37
C GLY A 166 23.73 1.97 3.92
N ALA A 167 22.58 2.51 4.39
CA ALA A 167 22.16 3.86 4.09
C ALA A 167 23.17 4.91 4.60
N VAL A 168 23.68 4.75 5.82
CA VAL A 168 24.68 5.65 6.42
C VAL A 168 26.02 5.59 5.67
N ILE A 169 26.47 4.40 5.27
CA ILE A 169 27.71 4.24 4.51
C ILE A 169 27.61 4.91 3.13
N MET A 170 26.46 4.74 2.45
CA MET A 170 26.24 5.32 1.13
C MET A 170 26.14 6.85 1.13
N THR A 171 25.69 7.46 2.23
CA THR A 171 25.62 8.92 2.36
C THR A 171 26.95 9.56 2.75
N ARG A 172 27.93 8.78 3.21
CA ARG A 172 29.23 9.29 3.64
C ARG A 172 30.03 9.77 2.44
N ARG A 173 30.18 11.08 2.25
CA ARG A 173 31.12 11.66 1.29
C ARG A 173 32.56 11.28 1.69
N LYS A 174 33.33 10.77 0.73
CA LYS A 174 34.77 10.73 0.87
C LYS A 174 35.25 12.18 0.91
N VAL A 175 35.79 12.61 2.06
CA VAL A 175 36.58 13.84 2.22
C VAL A 175 37.95 13.56 1.63
#